data_e4c45143360743471788eb3d509df1ae
#
_entry.id   e4c45143360743471788eb3d509df1ae
#
_cell.length_a   1.000
_cell.length_b   1.000
_cell.length_c   1.000
_cell.angle_alpha   90.00
_cell.angle_beta   90.00
_cell.angle_gamma   90.00
#
_symmetry.space_group_name_H-M   'P 1'
#
loop_
_entity.id
_entity.type
_entity.pdbx_description
1 polymer ?
#
loop_
_entity_poly.entity_id
_entity_poly.type
_entity_poly.pdbx_seq_one_letter_code
_entity_poly.pdbx_strand_id
1 'polypeptide(L)' 'MKEVGRKKINWDAIVTVELSLKELQLIKDSLEKTSYGIMKELWSSGNPPYIQPDKEALINAAKSILNSYK' A
#
# COMPACT_ATOMS: atom_id res chain seq x y z
N MET A 1 16.30 29.35 1.24
CA MET A 1 15.44 28.81 2.27
C MET A 1 15.82 27.38 2.60
N LYS A 2 15.78 27.05 3.83
CA LYS A 2 16.11 25.70 4.15
C LYS A 2 14.94 24.96 4.74
N GLU A 3 15.00 23.68 4.66
CA GLU A 3 13.87 22.87 5.07
C GLU A 3 13.99 22.46 6.49
N VAL A 4 13.99 23.44 7.33
CA VAL A 4 14.10 23.22 8.75
C VAL A 4 12.94 22.35 9.20
N GLY A 5 13.26 21.30 9.90
CA GLY A 5 12.23 20.43 10.43
C GLY A 5 11.76 19.35 9.50
N ARG A 6 12.27 19.32 8.27
CA ARG A 6 11.89 18.26 7.38
C ARG A 6 12.45 16.94 7.91
N LYS A 7 11.63 15.95 8.02
CA LYS A 7 12.04 14.64 8.50
C LYS A 7 12.05 13.65 7.35
N LYS A 8 12.94 12.69 7.45
CA LYS A 8 12.91 11.59 6.51
C LYS A 8 11.66 10.78 6.78
N ILE A 9 11.06 10.30 5.70
CA ILE A 9 9.91 9.43 5.81
C ILE A 9 10.39 8.06 6.24
N ASN A 10 9.76 7.52 7.28
CA ASN A 10 10.02 6.16 7.70
C ASN A 10 8.92 5.28 7.12
N TRP A 11 9.22 4.64 6.00
CA TRP A 11 8.23 3.82 5.31
C TRP A 11 7.84 2.56 6.07
N ASP A 12 8.60 2.20 7.10
CA ASP A 12 8.26 1.06 7.94
C ASP A 12 7.41 1.45 9.13
N ALA A 13 7.11 2.72 9.27
CA ALA A 13 6.25 3.17 10.37
C ALA A 13 4.86 2.55 10.22
N ILE A 14 4.32 2.10 11.33
CA ILE A 14 3.00 1.47 11.33
C ILE A 14 1.95 2.51 11.69
N VAL A 15 0.90 2.58 10.86
CA VAL A 15 -0.21 3.48 11.13
C VAL A 15 -1.48 2.65 11.26
N THR A 16 -2.40 3.13 12.09
CA THR A 16 -3.68 2.47 12.25
C THR A 16 -4.74 3.31 11.54
N VAL A 17 -5.54 2.66 10.71
CA VAL A 17 -6.58 3.35 9.97
C VAL A 17 -7.88 2.58 10.12
N GLU A 18 -9.00 3.28 9.95
CA GLU A 18 -10.31 2.66 9.94
C GLU A 18 -10.83 2.64 8.52
N LEU A 19 -11.23 1.47 8.08
CA LEU A 19 -11.75 1.28 6.73
C LEU A 19 -13.05 0.47 6.81
N SER A 20 -14.00 0.81 5.95
CA SER A 20 -15.16 -0.03 5.79
C SER A 20 -14.75 -1.27 4.98
N LEU A 21 -15.59 -2.30 5.04
CA LEU A 21 -15.31 -3.49 4.24
C LEU A 21 -15.29 -3.16 2.76
N LYS A 22 -16.13 -2.21 2.36
CA LYS A 22 -16.17 -1.76 0.97
C LYS A 22 -14.85 -1.12 0.57
N GLU A 23 -14.30 -0.29 1.43
CA GLU A 23 -13.02 0.36 1.14
C GLU A 23 -11.89 -0.64 1.08
N LEU A 24 -11.91 -1.62 1.96
CA LEU A 24 -10.89 -2.66 1.96
C LEU A 24 -10.98 -3.50 0.69
N GLN A 25 -12.21 -3.82 0.26
CA GLN A 25 -12.41 -4.56 -0.98
C GLN A 25 -11.90 -3.77 -2.18
N LEU A 26 -12.16 -2.47 -2.18
CA LEU A 26 -11.70 -1.60 -3.26
C LEU A 26 -10.17 -1.60 -3.36
N ILE A 27 -9.50 -1.50 -2.22
CA ILE A 27 -8.04 -1.53 -2.18
C ILE A 27 -7.54 -2.86 -2.72
N LYS A 28 -8.12 -3.95 -2.23
CA LYS A 28 -7.69 -5.29 -2.65
C LYS A 28 -7.85 -5.47 -4.16
N ASP A 29 -9.02 -5.09 -4.69
CA ASP A 29 -9.27 -5.25 -6.11
C ASP A 29 -8.31 -4.40 -6.94
N SER A 30 -8.04 -3.19 -6.49
CA SER A 30 -7.09 -2.32 -7.17
C SER A 30 -5.71 -2.94 -7.22
N LEU A 31 -5.26 -3.52 -6.12
CA LEU A 31 -3.95 -4.14 -6.06
C LEU A 31 -3.87 -5.37 -6.96
N GLU A 32 -4.96 -6.14 -7.03
CA GLU A 32 -4.97 -7.32 -7.87
C GLU A 32 -4.96 -6.99 -9.35
N LYS A 33 -5.57 -5.87 -9.71
CA LYS A 33 -5.62 -5.44 -11.11
C LYS A 33 -4.36 -4.75 -11.58
N THR A 34 -3.60 -4.17 -10.67
CA THR A 34 -2.45 -3.36 -11.02
C THR A 34 -1.17 -4.14 -10.81
N SER A 35 -0.35 -4.26 -11.84
CA SER A 35 0.93 -4.94 -11.70
C SER A 35 1.91 -4.04 -10.97
N TYR A 36 2.92 -4.67 -10.38
CA TYR A 36 3.96 -3.92 -9.70
C TYR A 36 4.66 -2.96 -10.65
N GLY A 37 4.86 -3.39 -11.90
CA GLY A 37 5.50 -2.54 -12.89
C GLY A 37 4.73 -1.25 -13.13
N ILE A 38 3.39 -1.35 -13.20
CA ILE A 38 2.56 -0.17 -13.37
C ILE A 38 2.64 0.72 -12.14
N MET A 39 2.62 0.11 -10.97
CA MET A 39 2.72 0.88 -9.72
C MET A 39 4.06 1.60 -9.64
N LYS A 40 5.11 0.96 -10.11
CA LYS A 40 6.45 1.55 -10.10
C LYS A 40 6.51 2.79 -10.98
N GLU A 41 5.72 2.85 -12.04
CA GLU A 41 5.70 4.01 -12.91
C GLU A 41 5.19 5.27 -12.23
N LEU A 42 4.47 5.12 -11.13
CA LEU A 42 4.02 6.27 -10.37
C LEU A 42 5.18 6.99 -9.70
N TRP A 43 6.31 6.33 -9.59
CA TRP A 43 7.50 6.89 -8.95
C TRP A 43 8.49 7.33 -10.01
N SER A 44 8.22 8.49 -10.61
CA SER A 44 8.93 8.93 -11.79
C SER A 44 10.42 9.19 -11.59
N SER A 45 10.84 9.50 -10.38
CA SER A 45 12.23 9.85 -10.13
C SER A 45 12.92 8.92 -9.16
N GLY A 46 12.37 7.73 -8.92
CA GLY A 46 12.99 6.81 -8.00
C GLY A 46 12.25 5.51 -7.94
N ASN A 47 12.55 4.72 -6.95
CA ASN A 47 11.88 3.45 -6.74
C ASN A 47 10.83 3.57 -5.65
N PRO A 48 9.72 2.83 -5.77
CA PRO A 48 8.74 2.81 -4.69
C PRO A 48 9.36 2.20 -3.42
N PRO A 49 8.81 2.53 -2.25
CA PRO A 49 9.35 2.01 -0.99
C PRO A 49 8.93 0.57 -0.71
N TYR A 50 8.29 -0.07 -1.65
CA TYR A 50 7.81 -1.44 -1.50
C TYR A 50 8.25 -2.26 -2.72
N ILE A 51 8.16 -3.57 -2.57
CA ILE A 51 8.53 -4.49 -3.63
C ILE A 51 7.34 -5.41 -3.89
N GLN A 52 7.46 -6.26 -4.90
CA GLN A 52 6.38 -7.16 -5.27
C GLN A 52 5.87 -8.01 -4.09
N PRO A 53 6.74 -8.61 -3.27
CA PRO A 53 6.25 -9.39 -2.13
C PRO A 53 5.43 -8.56 -1.14
N ASP A 54 5.71 -7.27 -1.00
CA ASP A 54 4.92 -6.40 -0.12
C ASP A 54 3.50 -6.27 -0.64
N LYS A 55 3.34 -6.12 -1.94
CA LYS A 55 2.04 -6.06 -2.57
C LYS A 55 1.25 -7.34 -2.35
N GLU A 56 1.92 -8.49 -2.54
CA GLU A 56 1.29 -9.78 -2.34
C GLU A 56 0.85 -9.98 -0.90
N ALA A 57 1.70 -9.57 0.04
CA ALA A 57 1.38 -9.71 1.45
C ALA A 57 0.14 -8.89 1.82
N LEU A 58 0.02 -7.69 1.28
CA LEU A 58 -1.13 -6.83 1.56
C LEU A 58 -2.40 -7.42 0.96
N ILE A 59 -2.32 -7.94 -0.25
CA ILE A 59 -3.47 -8.58 -0.88
C ILE A 59 -3.94 -9.76 -0.03
N ASN A 60 -3.00 -10.59 0.43
CA ASN A 60 -3.35 -11.75 1.23
C ASN A 60 -3.95 -11.36 2.58
N ALA A 61 -3.43 -10.31 3.20
CA ALA A 61 -3.96 -9.82 4.45
C ALA A 61 -5.40 -9.33 4.27
N ALA A 62 -5.64 -8.58 3.19
CA ALA A 62 -6.97 -8.08 2.91
C ALA A 62 -7.95 -9.22 2.64
N LYS A 63 -7.53 -10.23 1.89
CA LYS A 63 -8.35 -11.40 1.63
C LYS A 63 -8.74 -12.11 2.93
N SER A 64 -7.77 -12.26 3.81
CA SER A 64 -8.01 -12.95 5.08
C SER A 64 -9.07 -12.21 5.90
N ILE A 65 -8.95 -10.89 5.99
CA ILE A 65 -9.92 -10.09 6.73
C ILE A 65 -11.30 -10.18 6.09
N LEU A 66 -11.37 -10.01 4.77
CA LEU A 66 -12.64 -10.04 4.06
C LEU A 66 -13.32 -11.41 4.20
N ASN A 67 -12.55 -12.48 4.15
CA ASN A 67 -13.12 -13.82 4.26
C ASN A 67 -13.69 -14.09 5.63
N SER A 68 -13.20 -13.41 6.66
CA SER A 68 -13.73 -13.63 8.00
C SER A 68 -15.16 -13.08 8.16
N TYR A 69 -15.63 -12.30 7.19
CA TYR A 69 -16.98 -11.73 7.23
C TYR A 69 -17.97 -12.43 6.30
N LYS A 70 -17.53 -13.48 5.63
CA LYS A 70 -18.39 -14.20 4.68
C LYS A 70 -19.03 -15.43 5.30
#